data_1b1927ddf14f3eaa9a3bdcb02646febf
#
_entry.id   1b1927ddf14f3eaa9a3bdcb02646febf
#
_cell.length_a   1.000
_cell.length_b   1.000
_cell.length_c   1.000
_cell.angle_alpha   90.00
_cell.angle_beta   90.00
_cell.angle_gamma   90.00
#
_symmetry.space_group_name_H-M   'P 1'
#
loop_
_entity.id
_entity.type
_entity.pdbx_description
1 polymer ?
#
loop_
_entity_poly.entity_id
_entity_poly.type
_entity_poly.pdbx_seq_one_letter_code
_entity_poly.pdbx_strand_id
1 'polypeptide(L)'
;MSAKAKLSAVLVLLAAALAQFLLLRDQESFTGSRTAAPDSYALDIARMNGADRHTLTLDAGTALRIEFETQEGSLRMTLTAPDGTVLYTGSGKDATAFTVGIPESGAYTVTVEARHAKGTIRISAAG
;
A
#
# COMPACT_ATOMS: atom_id res chain seq x y z
N MET A 1 -6.48 43.39 24.73
CA MET A 1 -7.03 42.26 24.14
C MET A 1 -6.46 40.98 24.64
N SER A 2 -7.26 40.04 24.72
CA SER A 2 -6.98 38.82 25.40
C SER A 2 -5.98 37.95 24.67
N ALA A 3 -5.19 37.21 25.40
CA ALA A 3 -4.32 36.18 24.89
C ALA A 3 -5.09 35.11 24.08
N LYS A 4 -6.37 34.93 24.37
CA LYS A 4 -7.23 33.98 23.66
C LYS A 4 -7.36 34.30 22.16
N ALA A 5 -7.51 35.56 21.79
CA ALA A 5 -7.67 35.90 20.38
C ALA A 5 -6.36 35.72 19.61
N LYS A 6 -5.22 36.01 20.23
CA LYS A 6 -3.91 35.76 19.62
C LYS A 6 -3.67 34.25 19.44
N LEU A 7 -4.05 33.48 20.41
CA LEU A 7 -3.90 32.01 20.35
C LEU A 7 -4.77 31.42 19.26
N SER A 8 -6.03 31.86 19.12
CA SER A 8 -6.91 31.45 18.04
C SER A 8 -6.35 31.77 16.66
N ALA A 9 -5.79 32.96 16.46
CA ALA A 9 -5.19 33.34 15.19
C ALA A 9 -3.99 32.43 14.83
N VAL A 10 -3.16 32.10 15.81
CA VAL A 10 -2.02 31.21 15.60
C VAL A 10 -2.49 29.82 15.21
N LEU A 11 -3.53 29.28 15.88
CA LEU A 11 -4.08 27.96 15.56
C LEU A 11 -4.66 27.91 14.14
N VAL A 12 -5.34 28.95 13.70
CA VAL A 12 -5.88 29.03 12.34
C VAL A 12 -4.75 29.07 11.31
N LEU A 13 -3.69 29.82 11.56
CA LEU A 13 -2.53 29.89 10.67
C LEU A 13 -1.81 28.54 10.58
N LEU A 14 -1.66 27.84 11.69
CA LEU A 14 -1.06 26.49 11.69
C LEU A 14 -1.90 25.49 10.92
N ALA A 15 -3.22 25.54 11.08
CA ALA A 15 -4.12 24.65 10.34
C ALA A 15 -4.07 24.94 8.83
N ALA A 16 -4.03 26.20 8.43
CA ALA A 16 -3.92 26.58 7.03
C ALA A 16 -2.57 26.15 6.44
N ALA A 17 -1.48 26.33 7.17
CA ALA A 17 -0.15 25.89 6.73
C ALA A 17 -0.09 24.38 6.57
N LEU A 18 -0.68 23.63 7.49
CA LEU A 18 -0.74 22.17 7.41
C LEU A 18 -1.58 21.71 6.21
N ALA A 19 -2.71 22.34 5.97
CA ALA A 19 -3.56 22.02 4.82
C ALA A 19 -2.82 22.29 3.50
N GLN A 20 -2.10 23.42 3.39
CA GLN A 20 -1.29 23.72 2.21
C GLN A 20 -0.16 22.71 2.04
N PHE A 21 0.50 22.33 3.11
CA PHE A 21 1.54 21.31 3.08
C PHE A 21 1.01 19.98 2.55
N LEU A 22 -0.16 19.56 3.00
CA LEU A 22 -0.79 18.33 2.52
C LEU A 22 -1.20 18.42 1.04
N LEU A 23 -1.64 19.58 0.59
CA LEU A 23 -1.98 19.82 -0.82
C LEU A 23 -0.75 19.88 -1.72
N LEU A 24 0.37 20.39 -1.21
CA LEU A 24 1.62 20.49 -1.96
C LEU A 24 2.43 19.19 -1.95
N ARG A 25 2.14 18.27 -1.04
CA ARG A 25 2.70 16.94 -1.12
C ARG A 25 2.15 16.26 -2.38
N ASP A 26 2.91 15.29 -2.89
CA ASP A 26 2.41 14.45 -3.97
C ASP A 26 1.03 13.95 -3.58
N GLN A 27 0.03 14.44 -4.28
CA GLN A 27 -1.34 14.02 -4.02
C GLN A 27 -1.46 12.54 -4.32
N GLU A 28 -2.14 11.83 -3.43
CA GLU A 28 -2.47 10.44 -3.69
C GLU A 28 -3.25 10.34 -4.99
N SER A 29 -2.79 9.51 -5.87
CA SER A 29 -3.40 9.31 -7.17
C SER A 29 -3.19 7.87 -7.62
N PHE A 30 -4.15 7.37 -8.36
CA PHE A 30 -4.06 6.04 -8.96
C PHE A 30 -4.71 6.05 -10.33
N THR A 31 -3.96 5.62 -11.33
CA THR A 31 -4.46 5.37 -12.68
C THR A 31 -4.08 3.95 -13.05
N GLY A 32 -5.07 3.16 -13.44
CA GLY A 32 -4.87 1.76 -13.76
C GLY A 32 -6.07 0.94 -13.36
N SER A 33 -5.87 -0.32 -13.00
CA SER A 33 -6.93 -1.19 -12.54
C SER A 33 -6.58 -1.86 -11.21
N ARG A 34 -7.59 -2.05 -10.38
CA ARG A 34 -7.48 -2.70 -9.09
C ARG A 34 -8.54 -3.77 -8.96
N THR A 35 -8.11 -4.98 -8.68
CA THR A 35 -9.02 -6.09 -8.40
C THR A 35 -8.67 -6.66 -7.04
N ALA A 36 -9.66 -6.79 -6.17
CA ALA A 36 -9.46 -7.29 -4.83
C ALA A 36 -10.58 -8.26 -4.46
N ALA A 37 -10.18 -9.42 -3.96
CA ALA A 37 -11.06 -10.48 -3.51
C ALA A 37 -10.52 -11.04 -2.19
N PRO A 38 -11.27 -11.87 -1.45
CA PRO A 38 -10.78 -12.42 -0.19
C PRO A 38 -9.50 -13.22 -0.32
N ASP A 39 -9.23 -13.81 -1.48
CA ASP A 39 -8.07 -14.67 -1.73
C ASP A 39 -7.17 -14.18 -2.86
N SER A 40 -7.40 -12.97 -3.35
CA SER A 40 -6.59 -12.41 -4.44
C SER A 40 -6.54 -10.89 -4.41
N TYR A 41 -5.49 -10.37 -5.03
CA TYR A 41 -5.28 -8.93 -5.14
C TYR A 41 -4.44 -8.65 -6.37
N ALA A 42 -4.88 -7.71 -7.18
CA ALA A 42 -4.15 -7.34 -8.39
C ALA A 42 -4.20 -5.83 -8.61
N LEU A 43 -3.04 -5.26 -8.87
CA LEU A 43 -2.89 -3.88 -9.32
C LEU A 43 -2.18 -3.87 -10.67
N ASP A 44 -2.79 -3.22 -11.63
CA ASP A 44 -2.14 -2.83 -12.87
C ASP A 44 -2.01 -1.32 -12.82
N ILE A 45 -0.78 -0.84 -12.65
CA ILE A 45 -0.51 0.55 -12.30
C ILE A 45 0.07 1.26 -13.50
N ALA A 46 -0.69 2.18 -14.08
CA ALA A 46 -0.17 3.11 -15.07
C ALA A 46 0.55 4.27 -14.39
N ARG A 47 0.02 4.75 -13.28
CA ARG A 47 0.66 5.76 -12.43
C ARG A 47 0.04 5.73 -11.04
N MET A 48 0.89 5.77 -10.02
CA MET A 48 0.42 5.78 -8.64
C MET A 48 1.33 6.57 -7.72
N ASN A 49 0.71 7.36 -6.87
CA ASN A 49 1.31 7.98 -5.70
C ASN A 49 0.43 7.67 -4.50
N GLY A 50 1.04 7.25 -3.39
CA GLY A 50 0.31 6.96 -2.17
C GLY A 50 0.40 5.50 -1.78
N ALA A 51 -0.58 5.02 -1.05
CA ALA A 51 -0.61 3.67 -0.52
C ALA A 51 -1.95 2.99 -0.76
N ASP A 52 -1.91 1.67 -0.88
CA ASP A 52 -3.11 0.84 -0.93
C ASP A 52 -2.95 -0.34 0.01
N ARG A 53 -4.06 -0.83 0.54
CA ARG A 53 -4.10 -1.98 1.44
C ARG A 53 -5.22 -2.91 1.03
N HIS A 54 -4.97 -4.19 1.24
CA HIS A 54 -5.98 -5.21 1.05
C HIS A 54 -5.76 -6.35 2.05
N THR A 55 -6.83 -6.85 2.62
CA THR A 55 -6.79 -7.98 3.53
C THR A 55 -7.17 -9.25 2.78
N LEU A 56 -6.28 -10.25 2.88
CA LEU A 56 -6.51 -11.58 2.33
C LEU A 56 -6.88 -12.53 3.45
N THR A 57 -7.95 -13.29 3.27
CA THR A 57 -8.33 -14.36 4.19
C THR A 57 -7.79 -15.66 3.63
N LEU A 58 -6.81 -16.23 4.31
CA LEU A 58 -6.05 -17.38 3.81
C LEU A 58 -6.05 -18.53 4.82
N ASP A 59 -6.02 -19.75 4.29
CA ASP A 59 -5.92 -20.95 5.10
C ASP A 59 -4.47 -21.38 5.28
N ALA A 60 -4.17 -21.99 6.42
CA ALA A 60 -2.87 -22.60 6.66
C ALA A 60 -2.55 -23.61 5.56
N GLY A 61 -1.31 -23.62 5.10
CA GLY A 61 -0.87 -24.49 4.02
C GLY A 61 -1.11 -23.96 2.62
N THR A 62 -1.78 -22.81 2.48
CA THR A 62 -1.97 -22.15 1.19
C THR A 62 -0.61 -21.73 0.63
N ALA A 63 -0.40 -21.95 -0.66
CA ALA A 63 0.72 -21.37 -1.39
C ALA A 63 0.24 -20.06 -2.04
N LEU A 64 0.73 -18.94 -1.56
CA LEU A 64 0.36 -17.64 -2.08
C LEU A 64 1.33 -17.27 -3.21
N ARG A 65 0.80 -17.20 -4.43
CA ARG A 65 1.61 -16.82 -5.59
C ARG A 65 1.65 -15.31 -5.72
N ILE A 66 2.84 -14.78 -5.85
CA ILE A 66 3.07 -13.33 -5.99
C ILE A 66 3.86 -13.08 -7.27
N GLU A 67 3.33 -12.17 -8.10
CA GLU A 67 4.04 -11.61 -9.24
C GLU A 67 4.14 -10.11 -9.04
N PHE A 68 5.34 -9.57 -9.11
CA PHE A 68 5.59 -8.17 -8.77
C PHE A 68 6.67 -7.59 -9.68
N GLU A 69 6.34 -6.49 -10.36
CA GLU A 69 7.25 -5.78 -11.24
C GLU A 69 7.05 -4.27 -11.13
N THR A 70 8.13 -3.55 -10.92
CA THR A 70 8.17 -2.09 -10.95
C THR A 70 8.87 -1.65 -12.23
N GLN A 71 8.15 -0.95 -13.09
CA GLN A 71 8.66 -0.46 -14.37
C GLN A 71 9.20 0.96 -14.28
N GLU A 72 8.53 1.82 -13.52
CA GLU A 72 8.94 3.21 -13.30
C GLU A 72 8.67 3.60 -11.85
N GLY A 73 9.43 4.58 -11.35
CA GLY A 73 9.26 5.09 -10.00
C GLY A 73 9.64 4.09 -8.94
N SER A 74 8.96 4.12 -7.82
CA SER A 74 9.20 3.19 -6.73
C SER A 74 7.91 2.58 -6.21
N LEU A 75 7.95 1.29 -5.97
CA LEU A 75 6.91 0.52 -5.29
C LEU A 75 7.54 -0.24 -4.14
N ARG A 76 6.83 -0.32 -3.05
CA ARG A 76 7.15 -1.23 -1.96
C ARG A 76 5.90 -2.03 -1.62
N MET A 77 6.05 -3.34 -1.59
CA MET A 77 4.97 -4.23 -1.18
C MET A 77 5.38 -4.96 0.08
N THR A 78 4.47 -5.03 1.05
CA THR A 78 4.68 -5.73 2.31
C THR A 78 3.51 -6.66 2.55
N LEU A 79 3.81 -7.90 2.90
CA LEU A 79 2.83 -8.91 3.31
C LEU A 79 3.00 -9.17 4.80
N THR A 80 1.96 -8.90 5.57
CA THR A 80 1.97 -8.98 7.04
C THR A 80 0.98 -10.03 7.53
N ALA A 81 1.44 -10.90 8.41
CA ALA A 81 0.62 -11.92 9.04
C ALA A 81 -0.33 -11.32 10.10
N PRO A 82 -1.35 -12.07 10.56
CA PRO A 82 -2.29 -11.57 11.58
C PRO A 82 -1.62 -11.12 12.89
N ASP A 83 -0.50 -11.73 13.25
CA ASP A 83 0.26 -11.38 14.45
C ASP A 83 1.22 -10.20 14.27
N GLY A 84 1.25 -9.59 13.08
CA GLY A 84 2.15 -8.50 12.76
C GLY A 84 3.48 -8.91 12.14
N THR A 85 3.76 -10.21 12.04
CA THR A 85 4.98 -10.71 11.41
C THR A 85 5.01 -10.35 9.93
N VAL A 86 6.10 -9.76 9.46
CA VAL A 86 6.29 -9.48 8.04
C VAL A 86 6.80 -10.73 7.35
N LEU A 87 5.99 -11.28 6.44
CA LEU A 87 6.36 -12.46 5.65
C LEU A 87 7.16 -12.10 4.41
N TYR A 88 6.90 -10.92 3.85
CA TYR A 88 7.60 -10.45 2.66
C TYR A 88 7.59 -8.93 2.60
N THR A 89 8.70 -8.37 2.15
CA THR A 89 8.78 -6.97 1.73
C THR A 89 9.74 -6.87 0.55
N GLY A 90 9.42 -6.03 -0.42
CA GLY A 90 10.25 -5.87 -1.59
C GLY A 90 9.85 -4.69 -2.46
N SER A 91 10.68 -4.38 -3.45
CA SER A 91 10.51 -3.23 -4.34
C SER A 91 10.08 -3.59 -5.77
N GLY A 92 10.13 -4.85 -6.16
CA GLY A 92 9.76 -5.29 -7.50
C GLY A 92 10.60 -4.69 -8.63
N LYS A 93 11.80 -4.20 -8.34
CA LYS A 93 12.67 -3.58 -9.36
C LYS A 93 13.04 -4.56 -10.46
N ASP A 94 13.28 -5.80 -10.10
CA ASP A 94 13.42 -6.89 -11.06
C ASP A 94 12.11 -7.64 -11.09
N ALA A 95 11.63 -7.99 -12.27
CA ALA A 95 10.40 -8.77 -12.39
C ALA A 95 10.54 -10.05 -11.57
N THR A 96 9.63 -10.26 -10.63
CA THR A 96 9.72 -11.31 -9.63
C THR A 96 8.44 -12.11 -9.60
N ALA A 97 8.58 -13.43 -9.64
CA ALA A 97 7.46 -14.35 -9.43
C ALA A 97 7.92 -15.38 -8.40
N PHE A 98 7.16 -15.53 -7.32
CA PHE A 98 7.51 -16.43 -6.24
C PHE A 98 6.29 -16.86 -5.46
N THR A 99 6.47 -17.80 -4.55
CA THR A 99 5.40 -18.36 -3.73
C THR A 99 5.76 -18.16 -2.26
N VAL A 100 4.77 -17.74 -1.46
CA VAL A 100 4.90 -17.64 -0.01
C VAL A 100 3.98 -18.67 0.63
N GLY A 101 4.53 -19.52 1.48
CA GLY A 101 3.73 -20.46 2.26
C GLY A 101 3.03 -19.76 3.41
N ILE A 102 1.75 -20.03 3.58
CA ILE A 102 0.94 -19.45 4.65
C ILE A 102 0.97 -20.38 5.87
N PRO A 103 1.59 -19.96 6.98
CA PRO A 103 1.78 -20.84 8.13
C PRO A 103 0.51 -21.08 8.94
N GLU A 104 -0.37 -20.09 9.03
CA GLU A 104 -1.58 -20.18 9.84
C GLU A 104 -2.76 -19.55 9.11
N SER A 105 -3.95 -20.11 9.35
CA SER A 105 -5.18 -19.51 8.82
C SER A 105 -5.45 -18.16 9.47
N GLY A 106 -5.87 -17.19 8.69
CA GLY A 106 -6.22 -15.87 9.22
C GLY A 106 -6.20 -14.77 8.17
N ALA A 107 -6.22 -13.53 8.66
CA ALA A 107 -6.26 -12.32 7.85
C ALA A 107 -4.84 -11.78 7.63
N TYR A 108 -4.40 -11.78 6.40
CA TYR A 108 -3.09 -11.28 5.99
C TYR A 108 -3.27 -9.93 5.30
N THR A 109 -2.40 -8.99 5.57
CA THR A 109 -2.50 -7.64 5.00
C THR A 109 -1.40 -7.42 3.97
N VAL A 110 -1.83 -7.03 2.78
CA VAL A 110 -0.93 -6.53 1.73
C VAL A 110 -0.95 -5.00 1.81
N THR A 111 0.22 -4.40 1.89
CA THR A 111 0.38 -2.95 1.85
C THR A 111 1.27 -2.59 0.68
N VAL A 112 0.83 -1.64 -0.13
CA VAL A 112 1.58 -1.14 -1.29
C VAL A 112 1.81 0.35 -1.10
N GLU A 113 3.07 0.76 -1.19
CA GLU A 113 3.46 2.17 -1.15
C GLU A 113 4.09 2.53 -2.48
N ALA A 114 3.66 3.65 -3.06
CA ALA A 114 4.05 4.03 -4.42
C ALA A 114 4.46 5.49 -4.51
N ARG A 115 5.50 5.75 -5.30
CA ARG A 115 5.92 7.09 -5.71
C ARG A 115 6.17 7.10 -7.21
N HIS A 116 5.36 7.89 -7.94
CA HIS A 116 5.44 8.02 -9.39
C HIS A 116 5.60 6.66 -10.07
N ALA A 117 4.86 5.69 -9.58
CA ALA A 117 5.09 4.29 -9.92
C ALA A 117 4.29 3.86 -11.15
N LYS A 118 4.92 2.99 -11.93
CA LYS A 118 4.29 2.17 -12.95
C LYS A 118 4.74 0.74 -12.72
N GLY A 119 3.81 -0.20 -12.78
CA GLY A 119 4.14 -1.59 -12.56
C GLY A 119 2.92 -2.46 -12.38
N THR A 120 3.16 -3.70 -11.99
CA THR A 120 2.09 -4.68 -11.76
C THR A 120 2.34 -5.46 -10.48
N ILE A 121 1.25 -5.76 -9.78
CA ILE A 121 1.25 -6.64 -8.62
C ILE A 121 0.11 -7.62 -8.80
N ARG A 122 0.39 -8.91 -8.67
CA ARG A 122 -0.63 -9.95 -8.71
C ARG A 122 -0.36 -10.94 -7.60
N ILE A 123 -1.38 -11.13 -6.76
CA ILE A 123 -1.33 -12.04 -5.64
C ILE A 123 -2.55 -12.95 -5.71
N SER A 124 -2.33 -14.25 -5.68
CA SER A 124 -3.42 -15.21 -5.72
C SER A 124 -3.10 -16.44 -4.87
N ALA A 125 -4.12 -16.94 -4.20
CA ALA A 125 -4.01 -18.21 -3.48
C ALA A 125 -4.08 -19.35 -4.48
N ALA A 126 -3.01 -20.14 -4.55
CA ALA A 126 -3.00 -21.38 -5.30
C ALA A 126 -3.60 -22.45 -4.41
N GLY A 127 -4.82 -22.78 -4.71
CA GLY A 127 -5.58 -23.78 -3.98
C GLY A 127 -5.09 -25.19 -4.16
#